data_a40c6b432bf11da79668bfec6e1669f0
#
_entry.id   a40c6b432bf11da79668bfec6e1669f0
#
_cell.length_a   1.000
_cell.length_b   1.000
_cell.length_c   1.000
_cell.angle_alpha   90.00
_cell.angle_beta   90.00
_cell.angle_gamma   90.00
#
_symmetry.space_group_name_H-M   'P 1'
#
loop_
_entity.id
_entity.type
_entity.pdbx_description
1 polymer ?
#
loop_
_entity_poly.entity_id
_entity_poly.type
_entity_poly.pdbx_seq_one_letter_code
_entity_poly.pdbx_strand_id
1 'polypeptide(L)'
;MAIYNGTIFHRVISTFMIQGGGLTADMKEKTTKAPIKNEATNGLSNEVATVAMARTSVVDSATSQFFINVADNVFLNHRDNSDGGFGYAVFGKVKKGMDVVNRIKLTKTGQHGAFSDVPVTPIVIESISLKK
;
A
#
# COMPACT_ATOMS: atom_id res chain seq x y z
N MET A 1 -15.51 -5.92 3.86
CA MET A 1 -14.23 -5.67 3.17
C MET A 1 -14.05 -6.47 1.89
N ALA A 2 -15.15 -6.82 1.26
CA ALA A 2 -15.12 -7.58 0.01
C ALA A 2 -14.41 -6.83 -1.14
N ILE A 3 -14.25 -5.51 -1.01
CA ILE A 3 -13.53 -4.70 -2.01
C ILE A 3 -12.10 -5.21 -2.27
N TYR A 4 -11.47 -5.82 -1.27
CA TYR A 4 -10.11 -6.34 -1.41
C TYR A 4 -10.03 -7.74 -2.02
N ASN A 5 -11.15 -8.45 -2.11
CA ASN A 5 -11.15 -9.80 -2.66
C ASN A 5 -10.71 -9.79 -4.13
N GLY A 6 -9.69 -10.56 -4.45
CA GLY A 6 -9.18 -10.66 -5.81
C GLY A 6 -8.27 -9.50 -6.26
N THR A 7 -7.97 -8.55 -5.38
CA THR A 7 -6.97 -7.53 -5.70
C THR A 7 -5.57 -8.09 -5.53
N ILE A 8 -4.57 -7.43 -6.13
CA ILE A 8 -3.19 -7.89 -6.12
C ILE A 8 -2.27 -6.87 -5.46
N PHE A 9 -1.08 -7.32 -5.07
CA PHE A 9 0.05 -6.43 -4.82
C PHE A 9 0.66 -6.07 -6.17
N HIS A 10 0.23 -4.95 -6.74
CA HIS A 10 0.61 -4.54 -8.09
C HIS A 10 1.91 -3.73 -8.17
N ARG A 11 2.48 -3.38 -7.03
CA ARG A 11 3.75 -2.64 -6.98
C ARG A 11 4.58 -3.17 -5.81
N VAL A 12 5.72 -3.77 -6.14
CA VAL A 12 6.61 -4.38 -5.15
C VAL A 12 8.03 -3.91 -5.41
N ILE A 13 8.61 -3.24 -4.43
CA ILE A 13 10.00 -2.77 -4.47
C ILE A 13 10.69 -3.26 -3.20
N SER A 14 11.63 -4.20 -3.34
CA SER A 14 12.21 -4.96 -2.24
C SER A 14 12.89 -4.12 -1.16
N THR A 15 13.35 -2.93 -1.51
CA THR A 15 14.04 -2.01 -0.60
C THR A 15 13.13 -0.88 -0.10
N PHE A 16 11.83 -0.96 -0.38
CA PHE A 16 10.91 0.14 -0.13
C PHE A 16 9.60 -0.35 0.50
N MET A 17 8.69 -0.91 -0.32
CA MET A 17 7.36 -1.30 0.16
C MET A 17 6.70 -2.29 -0.80
N ILE A 18 5.61 -2.90 -0.34
CA ILE A 18 4.69 -3.65 -1.20
C ILE A 18 3.31 -2.95 -1.14
N GLN A 19 2.73 -2.69 -2.30
CA GLN A 19 1.49 -1.91 -2.43
C GLN A 19 0.42 -2.70 -3.16
N GLY A 20 -0.79 -2.64 -2.67
CA GLY A 20 -1.92 -3.34 -3.28
C GLY A 20 -3.26 -2.81 -2.82
N GLY A 21 -4.31 -3.57 -3.11
CA GLY A 21 -5.66 -3.29 -2.64
C GLY A 21 -6.53 -2.48 -3.59
N GLY A 22 -6.06 -2.18 -4.81
CA GLY A 22 -6.84 -1.37 -5.75
C GLY A 22 -7.08 -2.00 -7.11
N LEU A 23 -6.20 -2.89 -7.56
CA LEU A 23 -6.24 -3.46 -8.89
C LEU A 23 -6.44 -4.97 -8.84
N THR A 24 -7.19 -5.50 -9.82
CA THR A 24 -7.33 -6.94 -10.03
C THR A 24 -6.12 -7.48 -10.81
N ALA A 25 -6.03 -8.81 -10.97
CA ALA A 25 -4.91 -9.45 -11.69
C ALA A 25 -4.80 -8.99 -13.14
N ASP A 26 -5.90 -8.56 -13.76
CA ASP A 26 -5.91 -7.98 -15.12
C ASP A 26 -5.70 -6.46 -15.10
N MET A 27 -5.25 -5.90 -13.98
CA MET A 27 -4.88 -4.48 -13.79
C MET A 27 -6.06 -3.51 -13.93
N LYS A 28 -7.25 -3.96 -13.62
CA LYS A 28 -8.44 -3.10 -13.60
C LYS A 28 -8.72 -2.60 -12.19
N GLU A 29 -9.05 -1.31 -12.09
CA GLU A 29 -9.43 -0.71 -10.80
C GLU A 29 -10.77 -1.24 -10.31
N LYS A 30 -10.84 -1.55 -9.02
CA LYS A 30 -12.12 -1.87 -8.37
C LYS A 30 -12.79 -0.59 -7.89
N THR A 31 -14.10 -0.59 -7.91
CA THR A 31 -14.90 0.53 -7.40
C THR A 31 -14.64 0.73 -5.91
N THR A 32 -14.40 1.97 -5.51
CA THR A 32 -14.13 2.33 -4.11
C THR A 32 -15.20 3.30 -3.58
N LYS A 33 -15.21 3.47 -2.26
CA LYS A 33 -15.94 4.58 -1.63
C LYS A 33 -15.20 5.89 -1.91
N ALA A 34 -15.81 7.02 -1.51
CA ALA A 34 -15.19 8.33 -1.65
C ALA A 34 -13.85 8.41 -0.91
N PRO A 35 -12.91 9.25 -1.39
CA PRO A 35 -11.66 9.46 -0.69
C PRO A 35 -11.84 9.94 0.74
N ILE A 36 -10.87 9.62 1.58
CA ILE A 36 -10.88 9.97 3.00
C ILE A 36 -9.80 10.99 3.32
N LYS A 37 -9.96 11.66 4.45
CA LYS A 37 -9.01 12.65 4.96
C LYS A 37 -7.67 11.97 5.27
N ASN A 38 -6.58 12.63 4.90
CA ASN A 38 -5.23 12.18 5.22
C ASN A 38 -4.91 12.45 6.70
N GLU A 39 -4.57 11.42 7.42
CA GLU A 39 -4.27 11.49 8.85
C GLU A 39 -2.78 11.32 9.14
N ALA A 40 -1.89 11.70 8.21
CA ALA A 40 -0.44 11.58 8.39
C ALA A 40 0.11 12.42 9.54
N THR A 41 -0.69 13.35 10.07
CA THR A 41 -0.36 14.15 11.25
C THR A 41 -0.57 13.40 12.58
N ASN A 42 -0.92 12.12 12.54
CA ASN A 42 -1.23 11.33 13.73
C ASN A 42 0.00 10.94 14.58
N GLY A 43 1.20 11.36 14.17
CA GLY A 43 2.44 11.08 14.92
C GLY A 43 3.04 9.70 14.67
N LEU A 44 2.44 8.87 13.81
CA LEU A 44 2.97 7.55 13.49
C LEU A 44 3.97 7.65 12.33
N SER A 45 5.06 6.89 12.43
CA SER A 45 6.14 6.90 11.46
C SER A 45 6.05 5.71 10.51
N ASN A 46 6.44 5.94 9.24
CA ASN A 46 6.56 4.89 8.23
C ASN A 46 7.84 4.08 8.47
N GLU A 47 7.76 3.12 9.36
CA GLU A 47 8.84 2.20 9.72
C GLU A 47 8.58 0.81 9.15
N VAL A 48 9.59 -0.05 9.19
CA VAL A 48 9.43 -1.47 8.79
C VAL A 48 8.21 -2.07 9.47
N ALA A 49 7.41 -2.81 8.70
CA ALA A 49 6.20 -3.52 9.13
C ALA A 49 4.98 -2.63 9.37
N THR A 50 5.07 -1.31 9.19
CA THR A 50 3.87 -0.47 9.27
C THR A 50 3.08 -0.51 7.97
N VAL A 51 1.76 -0.30 8.10
CA VAL A 51 0.82 -0.28 6.99
C VAL A 51 0.30 1.15 6.86
N ALA A 52 0.36 1.69 5.65
CA ALA A 52 -0.04 3.07 5.38
C ALA A 52 -0.94 3.13 4.14
N MET A 53 -1.71 4.23 4.03
CA MET A 53 -2.57 4.45 2.87
C MET A 53 -1.79 5.04 1.71
N ALA A 54 -1.89 4.40 0.54
CA ALA A 54 -1.44 4.99 -0.71
C ALA A 54 -2.38 6.13 -1.12
N ARG A 55 -1.85 7.10 -1.85
CA ARG A 55 -2.59 8.28 -2.31
C ARG A 55 -1.99 8.83 -3.60
N THR A 56 -2.71 9.73 -4.24
CA THR A 56 -2.17 10.53 -5.34
C THR A 56 -1.46 11.78 -4.78
N SER A 57 -1.08 12.71 -5.65
CA SER A 57 -0.52 14.00 -5.23
C SER A 57 -1.51 14.86 -4.45
N VAL A 58 -2.81 14.59 -4.54
CA VAL A 58 -3.83 15.27 -3.74
C VAL A 58 -3.80 14.71 -2.32
N VAL A 59 -3.74 15.58 -1.31
CA VAL A 59 -3.55 15.17 0.09
C VAL A 59 -4.63 14.21 0.56
N ASP A 60 -5.90 14.52 0.33
CA ASP A 60 -7.04 13.73 0.80
C ASP A 60 -7.62 12.87 -0.33
N SER A 61 -6.76 12.06 -0.97
CA SER A 61 -7.15 11.24 -2.12
C SER A 61 -7.15 9.73 -1.88
N ALA A 62 -6.81 9.29 -0.67
CA ALA A 62 -6.73 7.85 -0.36
C ALA A 62 -8.11 7.20 -0.44
N THR A 63 -8.18 6.04 -1.07
CA THR A 63 -9.42 5.24 -1.19
C THR A 63 -9.24 3.84 -0.62
N SER A 64 -8.69 2.91 -1.39
CA SER A 64 -8.53 1.52 -0.96
C SER A 64 -7.09 1.03 -0.96
N GLN A 65 -6.22 1.62 -1.77
CA GLN A 65 -4.85 1.12 -1.88
C GLN A 65 -4.06 1.41 -0.60
N PHE A 66 -3.28 0.43 -0.21
CA PHE A 66 -2.39 0.53 0.95
C PHE A 66 -1.03 -0.04 0.59
N PHE A 67 -0.05 0.25 1.42
CA PHE A 67 1.26 -0.40 1.29
C PHE A 67 1.78 -0.82 2.65
N ILE A 68 2.65 -1.82 2.63
CA ILE A 68 3.35 -2.30 3.81
C ILE A 68 4.82 -1.92 3.64
N ASN A 69 5.34 -1.14 4.57
CA ASN A 69 6.73 -0.72 4.54
C ASN A 69 7.66 -1.91 4.83
N VAL A 70 8.62 -2.15 3.96
CA VAL A 70 9.65 -3.20 4.16
C VAL A 70 11.01 -2.59 4.50
N ALA A 71 11.04 -1.29 4.72
CA ALA A 71 12.19 -0.51 5.18
C ALA A 71 11.68 0.66 6.02
N ASP A 72 12.59 1.34 6.72
CA ASP A 72 12.25 2.58 7.43
C ASP A 72 12.19 3.71 6.41
N ASN A 73 10.98 4.08 6.02
CA ASN A 73 10.72 5.07 4.98
C ASN A 73 10.30 6.42 5.58
N VAL A 74 11.16 7.00 6.40
CA VAL A 74 10.86 8.24 7.12
C VAL A 74 10.53 9.42 6.19
N PHE A 75 11.01 9.38 4.95
CA PHE A 75 10.69 10.41 3.95
C PHE A 75 9.21 10.42 3.55
N LEU A 76 8.44 9.38 3.91
CA LEU A 76 7.00 9.31 3.69
C LEU A 76 6.21 9.93 4.85
N ASN A 77 6.86 10.34 5.92
CA ASN A 77 6.20 10.97 7.05
C ASN A 77 5.77 12.39 6.74
N HIS A 78 4.79 12.89 7.50
CA HIS A 78 4.37 14.29 7.41
C HIS A 78 5.55 15.22 7.73
N ARG A 79 5.84 16.16 6.84
CA ARG A 79 6.88 17.18 7.02
C ARG A 79 6.29 18.59 7.09
N ASP A 80 5.28 18.84 6.25
CA ASP A 80 4.59 20.13 6.17
C ASP A 80 3.21 19.94 5.53
N ASN A 81 2.45 20.99 5.39
CA ASN A 81 1.08 20.91 4.86
C ASN A 81 1.00 21.05 3.34
N SER A 82 2.13 21.03 2.63
CA SER A 82 2.12 21.00 1.18
C SER A 82 1.70 19.64 0.64
N ASP A 83 1.30 19.57 -0.62
CA ASP A 83 0.91 18.31 -1.27
C ASP A 83 2.04 17.29 -1.21
N GLY A 84 3.27 17.70 -1.47
CA GLY A 84 4.42 16.79 -1.47
C GLY A 84 4.96 16.48 -0.08
N GLY A 85 4.69 17.32 0.92
CA GLY A 85 5.22 17.17 2.28
C GLY A 85 4.23 16.63 3.29
N PHE A 86 2.94 16.51 2.93
CA PHE A 86 1.93 16.06 3.90
C PHE A 86 2.15 14.62 4.36
N GLY A 87 2.66 13.77 3.48
CA GLY A 87 3.03 12.41 3.82
C GLY A 87 1.91 11.40 3.67
N TYR A 88 2.16 10.21 4.20
CA TYR A 88 1.32 9.03 4.05
C TYR A 88 0.92 8.53 5.44
N ALA A 89 -0.38 8.39 5.65
CA ALA A 89 -0.94 8.05 6.96
C ALA A 89 -0.71 6.58 7.31
N VAL A 90 0.06 6.33 8.35
CA VAL A 90 0.20 4.99 8.95
C VAL A 90 -1.04 4.72 9.79
N PHE A 91 -1.69 3.58 9.56
CA PHE A 91 -2.90 3.21 10.31
C PHE A 91 -2.81 1.83 10.96
N GLY A 92 -1.73 1.10 10.74
CA GLY A 92 -1.59 -0.24 11.28
C GLY A 92 -0.16 -0.75 11.25
N LYS A 93 0.01 -1.95 11.78
CA LYS A 93 1.31 -2.61 11.83
C LYS A 93 1.09 -4.12 11.64
N VAL A 94 1.99 -4.75 10.89
CA VAL A 94 1.97 -6.21 10.74
C VAL A 94 2.37 -6.84 12.07
N LYS A 95 1.48 -7.60 12.67
CA LYS A 95 1.68 -8.26 13.94
C LYS A 95 2.25 -9.66 13.78
N LYS A 96 1.75 -10.38 12.76
CA LYS A 96 2.21 -11.72 12.37
C LYS A 96 2.28 -11.78 10.86
N GLY A 97 3.20 -12.59 10.32
CA GLY A 97 3.27 -12.80 8.88
C GLY A 97 4.30 -11.94 8.15
N MET A 98 5.23 -11.29 8.84
CA MET A 98 6.31 -10.56 8.16
C MET A 98 7.17 -11.49 7.30
N ASP A 99 7.27 -12.77 7.61
CA ASP A 99 7.94 -13.75 6.77
C ASP A 99 7.25 -13.86 5.39
N VAL A 100 5.92 -13.78 5.35
CA VAL A 100 5.15 -13.74 4.10
C VAL A 100 5.43 -12.44 3.35
N VAL A 101 5.38 -11.30 4.03
CA VAL A 101 5.70 -9.99 3.44
C VAL A 101 7.11 -10.00 2.85
N ASN A 102 8.07 -10.56 3.56
CA ASN A 102 9.45 -10.64 3.09
C ASN A 102 9.61 -11.56 1.88
N ARG A 103 8.79 -12.60 1.76
CA ARG A 103 8.76 -13.42 0.54
C ARG A 103 8.15 -12.65 -0.64
N ILE A 104 7.09 -11.90 -0.39
CA ILE A 104 6.46 -11.07 -1.43
C ILE A 104 7.45 -10.03 -1.96
N LYS A 105 8.18 -9.35 -1.07
CA LYS A 105 9.12 -8.31 -1.51
C LYS A 105 10.24 -8.84 -2.41
N LEU A 106 10.55 -10.11 -2.32
CA LEU A 106 11.63 -10.74 -3.10
C LEU A 106 11.12 -11.37 -4.41
N THR A 107 9.84 -11.27 -4.70
CA THR A 107 9.27 -11.81 -5.94
C THR A 107 9.84 -11.09 -7.16
N LYS A 108 9.92 -11.82 -8.28
CA LYS A 108 10.35 -11.22 -9.54
C LYS A 108 9.30 -10.24 -10.03
N THR A 109 9.74 -9.04 -10.39
CA THR A 109 8.87 -7.97 -10.90
C THR A 109 9.28 -7.55 -12.31
N GLY A 110 8.38 -6.86 -12.99
CA GLY A 110 8.61 -6.33 -14.32
C GLY A 110 7.58 -5.27 -14.65
N GLN A 111 7.61 -4.81 -15.89
CA GLN A 111 6.65 -3.83 -16.37
C GLN A 111 5.41 -4.53 -16.93
N HIS A 112 4.24 -3.96 -16.63
CA HIS A 112 2.96 -4.44 -17.13
C HIS A 112 2.15 -3.23 -17.62
N GLY A 113 2.13 -3.02 -18.93
CA GLY A 113 1.52 -1.82 -19.51
C GLY A 113 2.20 -0.55 -19.01
N ALA A 114 1.43 0.37 -18.45
CA ALA A 114 1.94 1.62 -17.89
C ALA A 114 2.50 1.47 -16.47
N PHE A 115 2.39 0.29 -15.87
CA PHE A 115 2.83 0.03 -14.49
C PHE A 115 4.21 -0.61 -14.49
N SER A 116 5.06 -0.16 -13.56
CA SER A 116 6.38 -0.76 -13.30
C SER A 116 6.38 -1.46 -11.94
N ASP A 117 7.38 -2.31 -11.71
CA ASP A 117 7.57 -3.03 -10.45
C ASP A 117 6.38 -3.95 -10.10
N VAL A 118 5.75 -4.53 -11.12
CA VAL A 118 4.61 -5.43 -10.97
C VAL A 118 5.13 -6.87 -10.85
N PRO A 119 4.70 -7.65 -9.84
CA PRO A 119 5.06 -9.06 -9.77
C PRO A 119 4.69 -9.79 -11.07
N VAL A 120 5.65 -10.53 -11.62
CA VAL A 120 5.47 -11.26 -12.89
C VAL A 120 4.34 -12.28 -12.75
N THR A 121 4.29 -12.98 -11.62
CA THR A 121 3.16 -13.85 -11.25
C THR A 121 2.30 -13.10 -10.25
N PRO A 122 1.00 -12.88 -10.55
CA PRO A 122 0.13 -12.12 -9.65
C PRO A 122 0.11 -12.67 -8.24
N ILE A 123 0.21 -11.78 -7.25
CA ILE A 123 0.10 -12.10 -5.83
C ILE A 123 -1.25 -11.57 -5.37
N VAL A 124 -2.20 -12.48 -5.17
CA VAL A 124 -3.60 -12.15 -4.98
C VAL A 124 -3.94 -12.07 -3.48
N ILE A 125 -4.65 -11.02 -3.11
CA ILE A 125 -5.29 -10.90 -1.80
C ILE A 125 -6.62 -11.64 -1.90
N GLU A 126 -6.74 -12.79 -1.25
CA GLU A 126 -7.97 -13.57 -1.29
C GLU A 126 -9.08 -12.87 -0.50
N SER A 127 -8.75 -12.40 0.70
CA SER A 127 -9.71 -11.69 1.54
C SER A 127 -9.02 -10.88 2.63
N ILE A 128 -9.69 -9.84 3.08
CA ILE A 128 -9.32 -9.09 4.29
C ILE A 128 -10.58 -8.99 5.14
N SER A 129 -10.47 -9.32 6.41
CA SER A 129 -11.58 -9.25 7.34
C SER A 129 -11.15 -8.65 8.68
N LEU A 130 -12.11 -8.05 9.38
CA LEU A 130 -11.88 -7.55 10.74
C LEU A 130 -11.99 -8.73 11.72
N LYS A 131 -10.98 -8.86 12.56
CA LYS A 131 -11.00 -9.83 13.66
C LYS A 131 -11.68 -9.20 14.86
N LYS A 132 -12.71 -9.84 15.32
CA LYS A 132 -13.44 -9.39 16.51
C LYS A 132 -12.99 -10.10 17.78
#